data_3932ccdfda72cd22975bec6bfb4a3ce2
#
_entry.id   3932ccdfda72cd22975bec6bfb4a3ce2
#
_cell.length_a   1.000
_cell.length_b   1.000
_cell.length_c   1.000
_cell.angle_alpha   90.00
_cell.angle_beta   90.00
_cell.angle_gamma   90.00
#
_symmetry.space_group_name_H-M   'P 1'
#
loop_
_entity.id
_entity.type
_entity.pdbx_description
1 polymer ?
#
loop_
_entity_poly.entity_id
_entity_poly.type
_entity_poly.pdbx_seq_one_letter_code
_entity_poly.pdbx_strand_id
1 'polypeptide(L)'
;MLFRSSGAKGTTPRQENDLPQIVSGLYKGHTTGAPLTLVFENANTRSGDYDNLLTQPRPSHADRTAAVKFEGWNDPRGGGHFSGRLTLALVAAGVVAKKILGGATFSTQLTAVGGQTDPARFDAAIDDALRDEDSVGGIVECRVQGVPLGLGQPLSTRPKA
;
A
#
# COMPACT_ATOMS: atom_id res chain seq x y z
N MET A 1 12.60 0.19 -2.85
CA MET A 1 11.63 0.45 -1.78
C MET A 1 11.34 1.94 -1.77
N LEU A 2 10.62 2.41 -2.79
CA LEU A 2 10.50 3.85 -3.08
C LEU A 2 9.10 4.42 -2.82
N PHE A 3 8.14 3.59 -2.36
CA PHE A 3 6.72 3.99 -2.42
C PHE A 3 6.09 4.33 -1.08
N ARG A 4 6.85 4.32 0.01
CA ARG A 4 6.42 4.82 1.32
C ARG A 4 7.58 5.47 2.08
N SER A 5 8.10 6.54 1.54
CA SER A 5 8.99 7.41 2.32
C SER A 5 8.14 8.43 3.05
N SER A 6 7.68 8.08 4.25
CA SER A 6 7.03 9.05 5.15
C SER A 6 7.91 10.29 5.26
N GLY A 7 7.33 11.48 5.03
CA GLY A 7 8.06 12.74 5.08
C GLY A 7 8.79 13.13 3.80
N ALA A 8 8.70 12.34 2.70
CA ALA A 8 9.14 12.80 1.39
C ALA A 8 8.20 13.87 0.82
N LYS A 9 8.70 14.71 -0.09
CA LYS A 9 7.93 15.74 -0.78
C LYS A 9 6.67 15.15 -1.42
N GLY A 10 5.52 15.77 -1.20
CA GLY A 10 4.22 15.31 -1.72
C GLY A 10 3.63 14.10 -0.99
N THR A 11 4.19 13.70 0.16
CA THR A 11 3.65 12.61 0.99
C THR A 11 3.10 13.13 2.30
N THR A 12 2.44 12.24 3.07
CA THR A 12 1.95 12.57 4.42
C THR A 12 3.11 13.00 5.35
N PRO A 13 2.92 14.02 6.19
CA PRO A 13 3.92 14.41 7.19
C PRO A 13 4.08 13.40 8.33
N ARG A 14 3.22 12.39 8.42
CA ARG A 14 3.32 11.36 9.44
C ARG A 14 4.58 10.53 9.24
N GLN A 15 5.39 10.44 10.28
CA GLN A 15 6.57 9.55 10.34
C GLN A 15 6.22 8.34 11.19
N GLU A 16 6.30 7.17 10.60
CA GLU A 16 6.12 5.89 11.27
C GLU A 16 7.27 4.97 10.89
N ASN A 17 7.78 4.21 11.84
CA ASN A 17 8.91 3.34 11.60
C ASN A 17 8.59 2.16 10.68
N ASP A 18 7.30 1.78 10.57
CA ASP A 18 6.81 0.71 9.71
C ASP A 18 7.66 -0.60 9.79
N LEU A 19 8.17 -0.91 10.97
CA LEU A 19 9.00 -2.08 11.19
C LEU A 19 8.13 -3.33 11.39
N PRO A 20 8.33 -4.39 10.59
CA PRO A 20 7.60 -5.63 10.76
C PRO A 20 8.10 -6.42 11.96
N GLN A 21 7.18 -6.91 12.79
CA GLN A 21 7.44 -7.95 13.77
C GLN A 21 6.97 -9.29 13.23
N ILE A 22 7.86 -10.27 13.17
CA ILE A 22 7.52 -11.63 12.72
C ILE A 22 7.07 -12.43 13.95
N VAL A 23 5.80 -12.78 14.02
CA VAL A 23 5.21 -13.47 15.19
C VAL A 23 5.01 -14.96 14.97
N SER A 24 5.02 -15.45 13.74
CA SER A 24 4.99 -16.88 13.42
C SER A 24 5.61 -17.20 12.07
N GLY A 25 5.87 -18.48 11.81
CA GLY A 25 6.34 -18.99 10.53
C GLY A 25 7.85 -18.87 10.29
N LEU A 26 8.63 -18.34 11.27
CA LEU A 26 10.09 -18.20 11.16
C LEU A 26 10.79 -18.78 12.40
N TYR A 27 11.86 -19.53 12.18
CA TYR A 27 12.75 -20.03 13.23
C TYR A 27 14.20 -19.96 12.78
N LYS A 28 15.06 -19.32 13.55
CA LYS A 28 16.49 -19.14 13.25
C LYS A 28 16.78 -18.67 11.81
N GLY A 29 15.97 -17.72 11.32
CA GLY A 29 16.12 -17.14 9.97
C GLY A 29 15.56 -17.97 8.81
N HIS A 30 14.92 -19.12 9.09
CA HIS A 30 14.31 -20.00 8.08
C HIS A 30 12.81 -20.11 8.28
N THR A 31 12.07 -20.23 7.17
CA THR A 31 10.64 -20.51 7.21
C THR A 31 10.39 -21.94 7.70
N THR A 32 9.35 -22.13 8.52
CA THR A 32 9.05 -23.40 9.18
C THR A 32 7.95 -24.21 8.47
N GLY A 33 7.36 -23.67 7.39
CA GLY A 33 6.17 -24.23 6.76
C GLY A 33 4.85 -23.84 7.43
N ALA A 34 4.89 -23.28 8.65
CA ALA A 34 3.73 -22.65 9.27
C ALA A 34 3.40 -21.30 8.61
N PRO A 35 2.17 -20.79 8.78
CA PRO A 35 1.83 -19.47 8.28
C PRO A 35 2.79 -18.38 8.77
N LEU A 36 3.35 -17.61 7.83
CA LEU A 36 4.21 -16.46 8.15
C LEU A 36 3.32 -15.27 8.50
N THR A 37 3.38 -14.81 9.74
CA THR A 37 2.60 -13.68 10.23
C THR A 37 3.50 -12.50 10.53
N LEU A 38 3.17 -11.36 9.95
CA LEU A 38 3.84 -10.09 10.13
C LEU A 38 2.89 -9.11 10.80
N VAL A 39 3.33 -8.46 11.87
CA VAL A 39 2.58 -7.41 12.58
C VAL A 39 3.31 -6.10 12.43
N PHE A 40 2.56 -5.06 12.11
CA PHE A 40 3.05 -3.68 12.07
C PHE A 40 2.28 -2.88 13.12
N GLU A 41 2.98 -2.40 14.11
CA GLU A 41 2.37 -1.54 15.11
C GLU A 41 2.03 -0.18 14.52
N ASN A 42 0.86 0.33 14.87
CA ASN A 42 0.44 1.69 14.54
C ASN A 42 0.62 2.57 15.78
N ALA A 43 1.80 3.15 15.92
CA ALA A 43 2.16 3.95 17.10
C ALA A 43 1.53 5.35 17.12
N ASN A 44 1.00 5.81 15.98
CA ASN A 44 0.52 7.19 15.81
C ASN A 44 -1.00 7.27 15.59
N THR A 45 -1.77 6.43 16.29
CA THR A 45 -3.23 6.49 16.27
C THR A 45 -3.75 7.50 17.29
N ARG A 46 -4.54 8.47 16.81
CA ARG A 46 -5.38 9.33 17.64
C ARG A 46 -6.80 8.81 17.56
N SER A 47 -7.15 7.90 18.45
CA SER A 47 -8.46 7.21 18.43
C SER A 47 -9.65 8.17 18.47
N GLY A 48 -9.54 9.29 19.18
CA GLY A 48 -10.59 10.31 19.26
C GLY A 48 -10.95 11.00 17.94
N ASP A 49 -10.03 11.01 16.96
CA ASP A 49 -10.30 11.60 15.64
C ASP A 49 -11.31 10.76 14.81
N TYR A 50 -11.65 9.56 15.28
CA TYR A 50 -12.50 8.60 14.55
C TYR A 50 -13.86 8.34 15.21
N ASP A 51 -14.11 8.89 16.40
CA ASP A 51 -15.30 8.60 17.20
C ASP A 51 -16.60 9.01 16.50
N ASN A 52 -16.56 10.04 15.67
CA ASN A 52 -17.72 10.58 14.96
C ASN A 52 -17.95 9.96 13.58
N LEU A 53 -17.08 9.10 13.07
CA LEU A 53 -17.14 8.65 11.68
C LEU A 53 -18.35 7.75 11.35
N LEU A 54 -18.93 7.10 12.34
CA LEU A 54 -20.17 6.33 12.17
C LEU A 54 -21.39 7.24 11.95
N THR A 55 -21.39 8.43 12.55
CA THR A 55 -22.47 9.41 12.45
C THR A 55 -22.20 10.49 11.41
N GLN A 56 -20.94 10.82 11.21
CA GLN A 56 -20.47 11.86 10.28
C GLN A 56 -19.39 11.30 9.34
N PRO A 57 -19.78 10.46 8.37
CA PRO A 57 -18.83 9.84 7.46
C PRO A 57 -18.11 10.89 6.61
N ARG A 58 -16.82 10.69 6.39
CA ARG A 58 -15.99 11.59 5.58
C ARG A 58 -16.42 11.56 4.11
N PRO A 59 -16.52 12.71 3.44
CA PRO A 59 -16.71 12.77 1.99
C PRO A 59 -15.59 12.00 1.26
N SER A 60 -15.92 11.35 0.15
CA SER A 60 -14.97 10.62 -0.71
C SER A 60 -14.20 9.48 -0.02
N HIS A 61 -14.65 9.05 1.16
CA HIS A 61 -14.10 7.91 1.89
C HIS A 61 -15.13 6.77 1.99
N ALA A 62 -14.68 5.57 2.34
CA ALA A 62 -15.52 4.40 2.43
C ALA A 62 -16.37 4.31 3.71
N ASP A 63 -16.34 5.29 4.60
CA ASP A 63 -16.99 5.24 5.93
C ASP A 63 -18.48 4.89 5.84
N ARG A 64 -19.24 5.62 5.01
CA ARG A 64 -20.67 5.36 4.82
C ARG A 64 -20.94 3.98 4.22
N THR A 65 -20.19 3.63 3.18
CA THR A 65 -20.37 2.34 2.49
C THR A 65 -20.01 1.19 3.43
N ALA A 66 -18.99 1.35 4.25
CA ALA A 66 -18.60 0.38 5.26
C ALA A 66 -19.69 0.22 6.33
N ALA A 67 -20.22 1.32 6.86
CA ALA A 67 -21.30 1.28 7.86
C ALA A 67 -22.53 0.54 7.33
N VAL A 68 -22.93 0.80 6.07
CA VAL A 68 -24.04 0.09 5.42
C VAL A 68 -23.72 -1.39 5.21
N LYS A 69 -22.55 -1.69 4.65
CA LYS A 69 -22.14 -3.07 4.32
C LYS A 69 -22.01 -3.97 5.53
N PHE A 70 -21.50 -3.44 6.62
CA PHE A 70 -21.22 -4.16 7.85
C PHE A 70 -22.22 -3.85 8.97
N GLU A 71 -23.36 -3.23 8.63
CA GLU A 71 -24.46 -2.94 9.56
C GLU A 71 -23.98 -2.17 10.82
N GLY A 72 -23.00 -1.27 10.66
CA GLY A 72 -22.40 -0.50 11.73
C GLY A 72 -21.32 -1.22 12.54
N TRP A 73 -21.02 -2.48 12.26
CA TRP A 73 -19.99 -3.27 12.97
C TRP A 73 -18.58 -3.09 12.41
N ASN A 74 -18.36 -2.15 11.52
CA ASN A 74 -17.02 -1.82 11.08
C ASN A 74 -16.25 -1.01 12.13
N ASP A 75 -15.01 -1.37 12.38
CA ASP A 75 -14.10 -0.56 13.20
C ASP A 75 -13.56 0.63 12.39
N PRO A 76 -13.96 1.89 12.72
CA PRO A 76 -13.53 3.05 11.95
C PRO A 76 -12.13 3.54 12.33
N ARG A 77 -11.55 3.03 13.43
CA ARG A 77 -10.27 3.52 13.96
C ARG A 77 -9.15 3.35 12.94
N GLY A 78 -8.35 4.39 12.75
CA GLY A 78 -7.28 4.41 11.77
C GLY A 78 -7.73 4.29 10.31
N GLY A 79 -9.02 4.48 10.02
CA GLY A 79 -9.62 4.26 8.69
C GLY A 79 -10.01 2.81 8.42
N GLY A 80 -9.85 1.92 9.38
CA GLY A 80 -10.20 0.50 9.26
C GLY A 80 -9.47 -0.18 8.10
N HIS A 81 -10.11 -1.15 7.46
CA HIS A 81 -9.59 -1.80 6.26
C HIS A 81 -9.64 -0.98 4.96
N PHE A 82 -10.08 0.26 5.01
CA PHE A 82 -10.09 1.20 3.89
C PHE A 82 -8.94 2.21 3.97
N SER A 83 -8.05 2.04 4.95
CA SER A 83 -6.86 2.86 5.09
C SER A 83 -5.83 2.55 3.98
N GLY A 84 -5.25 3.58 3.37
CA GLY A 84 -4.11 3.44 2.47
C GLY A 84 -2.89 2.74 3.11
N ARG A 85 -2.84 2.67 4.45
CA ARG A 85 -1.80 1.96 5.21
C ARG A 85 -1.79 0.45 4.93
N LEU A 86 -2.89 -0.14 4.50
CA LEU A 86 -2.95 -1.58 4.15
C LEU A 86 -1.98 -1.95 3.03
N THR A 87 -1.56 -1.01 2.19
CA THR A 87 -0.52 -1.24 1.18
C THR A 87 0.83 -1.63 1.78
N LEU A 88 1.08 -1.32 3.06
CA LEU A 88 2.28 -1.75 3.79
C LEU A 88 2.41 -3.28 3.82
N ALA A 89 1.30 -3.99 4.05
CA ALA A 89 1.28 -5.45 4.03
C ALA A 89 1.67 -6.00 2.65
N LEU A 90 1.24 -5.36 1.56
CA LEU A 90 1.62 -5.74 0.20
C LEU A 90 3.12 -5.53 -0.05
N VAL A 91 3.70 -4.45 0.46
CA VAL A 91 5.16 -4.21 0.37
C VAL A 91 5.94 -5.30 1.10
N ALA A 92 5.51 -5.67 2.30
CA ALA A 92 6.14 -6.73 3.08
C ALA A 92 6.02 -8.10 2.39
N ALA A 93 4.83 -8.43 1.89
CA ALA A 93 4.60 -9.65 1.11
C ALA A 93 5.49 -9.69 -0.14
N GLY A 94 5.67 -8.55 -0.82
CA GLY A 94 6.57 -8.42 -1.96
C GLY A 94 8.03 -8.72 -1.63
N VAL A 95 8.51 -8.37 -0.44
CA VAL A 95 9.87 -8.72 0.02
C VAL A 95 10.00 -10.24 0.16
N VAL A 96 9.01 -10.90 0.75
CA VAL A 96 9.00 -12.37 0.89
C VAL A 96 8.93 -13.04 -0.48
N ALA A 97 8.04 -12.58 -1.36
CA ALA A 97 7.89 -13.12 -2.71
C ALA A 97 9.19 -13.02 -3.52
N LYS A 98 9.90 -11.88 -3.44
CA LYS A 98 11.20 -11.70 -4.10
C LYS A 98 12.25 -12.72 -3.61
N LYS A 99 12.25 -13.05 -2.32
CA LYS A 99 13.15 -14.08 -1.76
C LYS A 99 12.82 -15.48 -2.27
N ILE A 100 11.54 -15.79 -2.44
CA ILE A 100 11.08 -17.09 -2.98
C ILE A 100 11.46 -17.22 -4.45
N LEU A 101 11.34 -16.16 -5.23
CA LEU A 101 11.64 -16.15 -6.66
C LEU A 101 13.14 -16.25 -7.00
N GLY A 102 14.03 -15.99 -6.07
CA GLY A 102 15.45 -16.25 -6.08
C GLY A 102 16.29 -15.73 -7.26
N GLY A 103 15.88 -15.96 -8.49
CA GLY A 103 16.62 -15.57 -9.70
C GLY A 103 16.01 -14.42 -10.50
N ALA A 104 14.83 -13.94 -10.09
CA ALA A 104 14.16 -12.86 -10.79
C ALA A 104 14.71 -11.49 -10.38
N THR A 105 14.89 -10.60 -11.35
CA THR A 105 15.27 -9.21 -11.13
C THR A 105 14.07 -8.29 -11.31
N PHE A 106 14.00 -7.26 -10.49
CA PHE A 106 12.89 -6.31 -10.46
C PHE A 106 13.45 -4.91 -10.65
N SER A 107 12.99 -4.22 -11.67
CA SER A 107 13.27 -2.80 -11.87
C SER A 107 11.97 -2.01 -11.87
N THR A 108 11.96 -0.87 -11.20
CA THR A 108 10.78 0.00 -11.13
C THR A 108 11.16 1.42 -11.52
N GLN A 109 10.31 2.05 -12.29
CA GLN A 109 10.49 3.42 -12.74
C GLN A 109 9.17 4.18 -12.64
N LEU A 110 9.23 5.41 -12.15
CA LEU A 110 8.12 6.36 -12.25
C LEU A 110 8.13 6.94 -13.66
N THR A 111 7.10 6.67 -14.43
CA THR A 111 7.04 7.03 -15.87
C THR A 111 6.15 8.23 -16.17
N ALA A 112 5.25 8.58 -15.25
CA ALA A 112 4.44 9.78 -15.36
C ALA A 112 3.99 10.31 -14.00
N VAL A 113 3.81 11.63 -13.87
CA VAL A 113 3.23 12.32 -12.72
C VAL A 113 2.35 13.45 -13.23
N GLY A 114 1.08 13.51 -12.82
CA GLY A 114 0.16 14.57 -13.23
C GLY A 114 0.01 14.69 -14.76
N GLY A 115 0.12 13.57 -15.49
CA GLY A 115 0.12 13.56 -16.96
C GLY A 115 1.45 13.97 -17.62
N GLN A 116 2.45 14.43 -16.85
CA GLN A 116 3.79 14.71 -17.35
C GLN A 116 4.58 13.41 -17.47
N THR A 117 5.28 13.21 -18.59
CA THR A 117 6.14 12.05 -18.84
C THR A 117 7.63 12.40 -18.80
N ASP A 118 7.96 13.68 -18.77
CA ASP A 118 9.33 14.18 -18.60
C ASP A 118 9.68 14.20 -17.11
N PRO A 119 10.67 13.40 -16.65
CA PRO A 119 11.07 13.37 -15.25
C PRO A 119 11.47 14.73 -14.66
N ALA A 120 12.01 15.63 -15.50
CA ALA A 120 12.39 16.98 -15.06
C ALA A 120 11.19 17.84 -14.64
N ARG A 121 9.96 17.45 -15.03
CA ARG A 121 8.73 18.16 -14.72
C ARG A 121 7.93 17.54 -13.58
N PHE A 122 8.35 16.39 -13.04
CA PHE A 122 7.60 15.70 -11.99
C PHE A 122 7.49 16.52 -10.70
N ASP A 123 8.59 17.13 -10.29
CA ASP A 123 8.60 17.97 -9.08
C ASP A 123 7.72 19.21 -9.24
N ALA A 124 7.69 19.81 -10.41
CA ALA A 124 6.83 20.95 -10.70
C ALA A 124 5.34 20.56 -10.64
N ALA A 125 4.96 19.41 -11.21
CA ALA A 125 3.58 18.92 -11.16
C ALA A 125 3.12 18.62 -9.71
N ILE A 126 4.02 18.13 -8.86
CA ILE A 126 3.75 17.91 -7.43
C ILE A 126 3.59 19.25 -6.71
N ASP A 127 4.47 20.23 -6.99
CA ASP A 127 4.41 21.56 -6.37
C ASP A 127 3.14 22.32 -6.74
N ASP A 128 2.70 22.19 -7.99
CA ASP A 128 1.44 22.79 -8.45
C ASP A 128 0.25 22.22 -7.68
N ALA A 129 0.18 20.89 -7.55
CA ALA A 129 -0.87 20.25 -6.78
C ALA A 129 -0.84 20.62 -5.29
N LEU A 130 0.35 20.70 -4.69
CA LEU A 130 0.50 21.13 -3.30
C LEU A 130 0.03 22.57 -3.07
N ARG A 131 0.28 23.47 -4.05
CA ARG A 131 -0.18 24.85 -4.01
C ARG A 131 -1.70 24.96 -4.11
N ASP A 132 -2.29 24.09 -4.91
CA ASP A 132 -3.73 24.06 -5.14
C ASP A 132 -4.48 23.21 -4.08
N GLU A 133 -3.78 22.73 -3.04
CA GLU A 133 -4.31 21.81 -2.00
C GLU A 133 -4.97 20.55 -2.59
N ASP A 134 -4.45 20.09 -3.73
CA ASP A 134 -4.95 18.95 -4.47
C ASP A 134 -3.91 17.80 -4.52
N SER A 135 -4.22 16.73 -5.20
CA SER A 135 -3.35 15.57 -5.40
C SER A 135 -3.16 15.25 -6.87
N VAL A 136 -2.00 14.68 -7.20
CA VAL A 136 -1.72 14.19 -8.56
C VAL A 136 -1.53 12.68 -8.55
N GLY A 137 -1.99 12.02 -9.60
CA GLY A 137 -1.71 10.62 -9.87
C GLY A 137 -0.35 10.44 -10.52
N GLY A 138 0.16 9.20 -10.48
CA GLY A 138 1.40 8.80 -11.15
C GLY A 138 1.28 7.42 -11.75
N ILE A 139 2.17 7.13 -12.72
CA ILE A 139 2.30 5.82 -13.35
C ILE A 139 3.67 5.26 -12.99
N VAL A 140 3.67 4.05 -12.43
CA VAL A 140 4.88 3.29 -12.13
C VAL A 140 4.93 2.08 -13.04
N GLU A 141 6.02 1.95 -13.77
CA GLU A 141 6.33 0.74 -14.53
C GLU A 141 7.18 -0.18 -13.66
N CYS A 142 6.82 -1.45 -13.62
CA CYS A 142 7.63 -2.51 -13.01
C CYS A 142 7.99 -3.55 -14.06
N ARG A 143 9.28 -3.78 -14.27
CA ARG A 143 9.79 -4.84 -15.15
C ARG A 143 10.38 -5.96 -14.32
N VAL A 144 9.98 -7.18 -14.65
CA VAL A 144 10.47 -8.39 -14.00
C VAL A 144 11.13 -9.26 -15.06
N GLN A 145 12.36 -9.68 -14.80
CA GLN A 145 13.14 -10.53 -15.70
C GLN A 145 13.60 -11.80 -14.98
N GLY A 146 13.86 -12.87 -15.72
CA GLY A 146 14.31 -14.14 -15.16
C GLY A 146 13.21 -14.90 -14.42
N VAL A 147 11.95 -14.64 -14.76
CA VAL A 147 10.82 -15.39 -14.19
C VAL A 147 10.76 -16.78 -14.80
N PRO A 148 10.72 -17.88 -14.00
CA PRO A 148 10.62 -19.22 -14.53
C PRO A 148 9.28 -19.44 -15.25
N LEU A 149 9.33 -20.27 -16.31
CA LEU A 149 8.12 -20.69 -17.01
C LEU A 149 7.16 -21.43 -16.09
N GLY A 150 5.87 -21.15 -16.22
CA GLY A 150 4.83 -21.79 -15.40
C GLY A 150 4.65 -21.15 -14.01
N LEU A 151 5.32 -20.05 -13.71
CA LEU A 151 5.07 -19.30 -12.48
C LEU A 151 3.73 -18.58 -12.56
N GLY A 152 2.92 -18.74 -11.52
CA GLY A 152 1.61 -18.12 -11.38
C GLY A 152 0.53 -18.87 -12.18
N GLN A 153 -0.67 -18.32 -12.13
CA GLN A 153 -1.81 -18.83 -12.88
C GLN A 153 -2.28 -17.79 -13.90
N PRO A 154 -2.78 -18.23 -15.07
CA PRO A 154 -3.34 -17.30 -16.04
C PRO A 154 -4.52 -16.54 -15.41
N LEU A 155 -4.45 -15.22 -15.38
CA LEU A 155 -5.53 -14.37 -14.87
C LEU A 155 -6.75 -14.33 -15.83
N SER A 156 -6.66 -14.99 -16.98
CA SER A 156 -7.61 -14.87 -18.08
C SER A 156 -8.72 -15.92 -18.12
N THR A 157 -8.88 -16.75 -17.12
CA THR A 157 -9.95 -17.73 -17.08
C THR A 157 -11.19 -17.22 -16.34
N ARG A 158 -11.76 -16.08 -16.76
CA ARG A 158 -13.20 -15.90 -16.60
C ARG A 158 -13.88 -16.68 -17.72
N PRO A 159 -14.73 -17.68 -17.43
CA PRO A 159 -15.60 -18.21 -18.45
C PRO A 159 -16.38 -17.03 -19.04
N LYS A 160 -16.32 -16.87 -20.35
CA LYS A 160 -17.26 -15.97 -21.03
C LYS A 160 -18.63 -16.61 -20.83
N ALA A 161 -19.48 -15.93 -20.06
CA ALA A 161 -20.89 -16.26 -20.00
C ALA A 161 -21.54 -16.02 -21.35
#